data_64c3251b30bb312caacd2b600afcd9a6
#
_entry.id   64c3251b30bb312caacd2b600afcd9a6
#
_cell.length_a   1.000
_cell.length_b   1.000
_cell.length_c   1.000
_cell.angle_alpha   90.00
_cell.angle_beta   90.00
_cell.angle_gamma   90.00
#
_symmetry.space_group_name_H-M   'P 1'
#
loop_
_entity.id
_entity.type
_entity.pdbx_description
1 polymer ?
#
loop_
_entity_poly.entity_id
_entity_poly.type
_entity_poly.pdbx_seq_one_letter_code
_entity_poly.pdbx_strand_id
1 'polypeptide(L)'
;MEPYCVVDVNKITQEYATWKKWLPEVSVYYAVKCNPQARVLQHIHGLGIQFDCASKKEIEDVLTIAPSSSVLFAHPIKVPHHIEFARDHGVQMMVFDCVSELYKIKQTHPNADLLLRLWVKNTPGSLLSRKFGAEMQDVPMLLKTAVTLNLNVIGFSFHVGSPCEDPELYCEAMQLCKIACDIAMTHDIHITTIDIGGGFQASNFEACAQQVRRGMQMFENKRFISEVGRYLVESSHRLYVHIIGKKIQGTTRIYYINDGVYGTFNCKVFDHATPLLKTDKQGDWWPTTIYGPTCDSLDIVEEMIKMPDLQIGDVLYVDNYGAYTMASCFNGYEMKTFLY
;
A
#
# COMPACT_ATOMS: atom_id res chain seq x y z
N MET A 1 -25.92 17.53 1.20
CA MET A 1 -24.63 17.52 0.47
C MET A 1 -23.90 16.26 0.85
N GLU A 2 -23.39 15.52 -0.16
CA GLU A 2 -22.59 14.31 0.09
C GLU A 2 -21.12 14.68 0.31
N PRO A 3 -20.33 13.88 1.04
CA PRO A 3 -18.89 14.01 1.06
C PRO A 3 -18.34 13.73 -0.34
N TYR A 4 -17.22 14.36 -0.69
CA TYR A 4 -16.60 14.13 -2.00
C TYR A 4 -15.09 14.27 -1.92
N CYS A 5 -14.40 13.56 -2.80
CA CYS A 5 -12.95 13.63 -2.95
C CYS A 5 -12.58 14.27 -4.29
N VAL A 6 -11.63 15.18 -4.25
CA VAL A 6 -11.03 15.79 -5.43
C VAL A 6 -9.71 15.10 -5.71
N VAL A 7 -9.52 14.66 -6.97
CA VAL A 7 -8.35 13.90 -7.39
C VAL A 7 -7.56 14.68 -8.45
N ASP A 8 -6.32 15.00 -8.14
CA ASP A 8 -5.36 15.57 -9.07
C ASP A 8 -4.33 14.51 -9.47
N VAL A 9 -4.58 13.85 -10.60
CA VAL A 9 -3.70 12.80 -11.11
C VAL A 9 -2.31 13.31 -11.54
N ASN A 10 -2.16 14.62 -11.79
CA ASN A 10 -0.84 15.18 -12.12
C ASN A 10 0.16 15.07 -10.95
N LYS A 11 -0.34 15.04 -9.72
CA LYS A 11 0.51 14.79 -8.55
C LYS A 11 1.12 13.38 -8.59
N ILE A 12 0.38 12.38 -9.05
CA ILE A 12 0.91 11.01 -9.26
C ILE A 12 2.07 11.05 -10.28
N THR A 13 1.90 11.81 -11.36
CA THR A 13 2.96 11.99 -12.36
C THR A 13 4.20 12.66 -11.77
N GLN A 14 4.02 13.67 -10.91
CA GLN A 14 5.11 14.39 -10.24
C GLN A 14 5.86 13.47 -9.26
N GLU A 15 5.15 12.70 -8.46
CA GLU A 15 5.76 11.72 -7.54
C GLU A 15 6.53 10.65 -8.31
N TYR A 16 5.98 10.13 -9.39
CA TYR A 16 6.68 9.17 -10.24
C TYR A 16 7.92 9.77 -10.93
N ALA A 17 7.86 11.02 -11.37
CA ALA A 17 9.03 11.71 -11.91
C ALA A 17 10.14 11.85 -10.85
N THR A 18 9.78 12.15 -9.61
CA THR A 18 10.71 12.19 -8.48
C THR A 18 11.28 10.80 -8.18
N TRP A 19 10.46 9.75 -8.22
CA TRP A 19 10.92 8.36 -8.12
C TRP A 19 11.98 8.05 -9.17
N LYS A 20 11.69 8.34 -10.44
CA LYS A 20 12.62 8.09 -11.57
C LYS A 20 13.92 8.88 -11.47
N LYS A 21 13.91 10.03 -10.83
CA LYS A 21 15.14 10.81 -10.55
C LYS A 21 16.04 10.12 -9.51
N TRP A 22 15.45 9.55 -8.45
CA TRP A 22 16.20 8.96 -7.34
C TRP A 22 16.50 7.47 -7.50
N LEU A 23 15.57 6.71 -8.07
CA LEU A 23 15.62 5.26 -8.24
C LEU A 23 15.28 4.84 -9.68
N PRO A 24 16.02 5.34 -10.71
CA PRO A 24 15.72 5.04 -12.11
C PRO A 24 15.81 3.54 -12.45
N GLU A 25 16.62 2.77 -11.72
CA GLU A 25 16.85 1.34 -11.92
C GLU A 25 15.79 0.47 -11.25
N VAL A 26 14.93 1.02 -10.38
CA VAL A 26 13.90 0.28 -9.66
C VAL A 26 12.57 0.43 -10.39
N SER A 27 12.05 -0.68 -10.91
CA SER A 27 10.74 -0.71 -11.55
C SER A 27 9.62 -0.68 -10.51
N VAL A 28 8.65 0.18 -10.71
CA VAL A 28 7.50 0.32 -9.79
C VAL A 28 6.40 -0.66 -10.16
N TYR A 29 5.91 -1.39 -9.17
CA TYR A 29 4.67 -2.14 -9.15
C TYR A 29 3.71 -1.44 -8.19
N TYR A 30 2.66 -0.83 -8.72
CA TYR A 30 1.72 -0.08 -7.89
C TYR A 30 0.86 -1.03 -7.06
N ALA A 31 0.83 -0.84 -5.74
CA ALA A 31 0.01 -1.62 -4.82
C ALA A 31 -1.47 -1.23 -4.94
N VAL A 32 -2.25 -2.00 -5.71
CA VAL A 32 -3.65 -1.73 -6.06
C VAL A 32 -4.52 -1.52 -4.81
N LYS A 33 -4.28 -2.29 -3.76
CA LYS A 33 -4.96 -2.17 -2.45
C LYS A 33 -4.88 -0.77 -1.83
N CYS A 34 -3.89 0.03 -2.20
CA CYS A 34 -3.71 1.38 -1.68
C CYS A 34 -4.82 2.33 -2.16
N ASN A 35 -5.12 2.28 -3.46
CA ASN A 35 -6.26 3.00 -4.06
C ASN A 35 -6.67 2.31 -5.37
N PRO A 36 -7.77 1.53 -5.38
CA PRO A 36 -8.20 0.74 -6.51
C PRO A 36 -9.10 1.50 -7.51
N GLN A 37 -9.21 2.81 -7.42
CA GLN A 37 -10.06 3.58 -8.33
C GLN A 37 -9.63 3.42 -9.78
N ALA A 38 -10.55 3.04 -10.66
CA ALA A 38 -10.25 2.71 -12.07
C ALA A 38 -9.48 3.81 -12.80
N ARG A 39 -9.82 5.09 -12.59
CA ARG A 39 -9.10 6.20 -13.23
C ARG A 39 -7.69 6.41 -12.68
N VAL A 40 -7.46 6.14 -11.39
CA VAL A 40 -6.12 6.14 -10.80
C VAL A 40 -5.29 5.03 -11.44
N LEU A 41 -5.84 3.82 -11.54
CA LEU A 41 -5.17 2.67 -12.17
C LEU A 41 -4.86 2.93 -13.65
N GLN A 42 -5.82 3.50 -14.40
CA GLN A 42 -5.60 3.89 -15.81
C GLN A 42 -4.49 4.91 -15.97
N HIS A 43 -4.45 5.93 -15.10
CA HIS A 43 -3.39 6.94 -15.13
C HIS A 43 -2.02 6.32 -14.82
N ILE A 44 -1.94 5.48 -13.78
CA ILE A 44 -0.73 4.74 -13.39
C ILE A 44 -0.25 3.84 -14.52
N HIS A 45 -1.14 3.11 -15.19
CA HIS A 45 -0.81 2.31 -16.37
C HIS A 45 -0.26 3.18 -17.51
N GLY A 46 -0.87 4.35 -17.75
CA GLY A 46 -0.41 5.32 -18.75
C GLY A 46 1.00 5.86 -18.50
N LEU A 47 1.50 5.80 -17.26
CA LEU A 47 2.88 6.14 -16.89
C LEU A 47 3.87 4.96 -17.10
N GLY A 48 3.39 3.80 -17.56
CA GLY A 48 4.21 2.59 -17.73
C GLY A 48 4.52 1.85 -16.43
N ILE A 49 3.79 2.15 -15.35
CA ILE A 49 3.92 1.49 -14.04
C ILE A 49 3.18 0.14 -14.09
N GLN A 50 3.74 -0.87 -13.47
CA GLN A 50 3.19 -2.21 -13.30
C GLN A 50 2.36 -2.30 -12.01
N PHE A 51 1.77 -3.48 -11.68
CA PHE A 51 0.82 -3.60 -10.58
C PHE A 51 1.16 -4.73 -9.61
N ASP A 52 1.20 -4.42 -8.30
CA ASP A 52 1.12 -5.37 -7.21
C ASP A 52 -0.35 -5.62 -6.87
N CYS A 53 -0.81 -6.86 -7.06
CA CYS A 53 -2.15 -7.32 -6.74
C CYS A 53 -2.10 -8.31 -5.57
N ALA A 54 -2.96 -8.11 -4.57
CA ALA A 54 -3.07 -8.97 -3.41
C ALA A 54 -4.28 -9.94 -3.46
N SER A 55 -5.16 -9.81 -4.44
CA SER A 55 -6.37 -10.62 -4.57
C SER A 55 -6.76 -10.85 -6.04
N LYS A 56 -7.62 -11.88 -6.25
CA LYS A 56 -8.25 -12.12 -7.56
C LYS A 56 -8.97 -10.86 -8.07
N LYS A 57 -9.72 -10.17 -7.21
CA LYS A 57 -10.47 -8.95 -7.60
C LYS A 57 -9.53 -7.86 -8.13
N GLU A 58 -8.40 -7.63 -7.46
CA GLU A 58 -7.40 -6.65 -7.94
C GLU A 58 -6.79 -7.07 -9.28
N ILE A 59 -6.52 -8.37 -9.48
CA ILE A 59 -6.06 -8.89 -10.78
C ILE A 59 -7.12 -8.65 -11.86
N GLU A 60 -8.40 -8.97 -11.59
CA GLU A 60 -9.51 -8.72 -12.51
C GLU A 60 -9.57 -7.25 -12.93
N ASP A 61 -9.51 -6.33 -11.96
CA ASP A 61 -9.56 -4.89 -12.23
C ASP A 61 -8.39 -4.43 -13.10
N VAL A 62 -7.17 -4.89 -12.78
CA VAL A 62 -5.97 -4.54 -13.55
C VAL A 62 -6.03 -5.11 -14.96
N LEU A 63 -6.51 -6.35 -15.15
CA LEU A 63 -6.59 -6.97 -16.48
C LEU A 63 -7.57 -6.27 -17.43
N THR A 64 -8.45 -5.40 -16.93
CA THR A 64 -9.29 -4.55 -17.79
C THR A 64 -8.52 -3.43 -18.49
N ILE A 65 -7.32 -3.08 -18.00
CA ILE A 65 -6.54 -1.91 -18.44
C ILE A 65 -5.10 -2.23 -18.81
N ALA A 66 -4.54 -3.34 -18.34
CA ALA A 66 -3.13 -3.69 -18.51
C ALA A 66 -2.95 -5.19 -18.83
N PRO A 67 -1.89 -5.59 -19.54
CA PRO A 67 -1.62 -7.00 -19.81
C PRO A 67 -1.19 -7.75 -18.53
N SER A 68 -1.40 -9.06 -18.49
CA SER A 68 -1.03 -9.94 -17.38
C SER A 68 0.46 -9.91 -17.03
N SER A 69 1.33 -9.64 -18.02
CA SER A 69 2.78 -9.48 -17.82
C SER A 69 3.14 -8.28 -16.93
N SER A 70 2.19 -7.37 -16.69
CA SER A 70 2.34 -6.22 -15.79
C SER A 70 1.93 -6.51 -14.35
N VAL A 71 1.55 -7.75 -14.02
CA VAL A 71 1.00 -8.11 -12.70
C VAL A 71 1.99 -8.96 -11.91
N LEU A 72 2.22 -8.56 -10.66
CA LEU A 72 2.80 -9.37 -9.59
C LEU A 72 1.68 -9.76 -8.62
N PHE A 73 1.47 -11.05 -8.37
CA PHE A 73 0.55 -11.52 -7.32
C PHE A 73 1.31 -11.61 -5.99
N ALA A 74 1.37 -10.49 -5.27
CA ALA A 74 2.29 -10.29 -4.14
C ALA A 74 1.79 -10.85 -2.80
N HIS A 75 0.55 -11.36 -2.69
CA HIS A 75 0.08 -11.96 -1.44
C HIS A 75 0.80 -13.29 -1.16
N PRO A 76 1.53 -13.45 -0.03
CA PRO A 76 2.31 -14.68 0.23
C PRO A 76 1.45 -15.94 0.39
N ILE A 77 0.23 -15.81 0.93
CA ILE A 77 -0.71 -16.93 1.16
C ILE A 77 -1.98 -16.70 0.33
N LYS A 78 -2.12 -17.44 -0.74
CA LYS A 78 -3.20 -17.26 -1.72
C LYS A 78 -4.27 -18.35 -1.62
N VAL A 79 -5.52 -18.00 -1.89
CA VAL A 79 -6.61 -18.99 -2.03
C VAL A 79 -6.37 -19.80 -3.31
N PRO A 80 -6.53 -21.14 -3.32
CA PRO A 80 -6.21 -21.98 -4.49
C PRO A 80 -6.86 -21.50 -5.80
N HIS A 81 -8.16 -21.23 -5.80
CA HIS A 81 -8.85 -20.76 -7.01
C HIS A 81 -8.42 -19.35 -7.47
N HIS A 82 -7.79 -18.54 -6.62
CA HIS A 82 -7.16 -17.28 -7.03
C HIS A 82 -5.85 -17.52 -7.79
N ILE A 83 -5.10 -18.58 -7.43
CA ILE A 83 -3.89 -19.00 -8.16
C ILE A 83 -4.27 -19.59 -9.52
N GLU A 84 -5.33 -20.43 -9.57
CA GLU A 84 -5.87 -20.95 -10.82
C GLU A 84 -6.31 -19.82 -11.75
N PHE A 85 -7.04 -18.84 -11.22
CA PHE A 85 -7.44 -17.67 -11.98
C PHE A 85 -6.23 -16.89 -12.53
N ALA A 86 -5.20 -16.67 -11.73
CA ALA A 86 -3.98 -16.00 -12.15
C ALA A 86 -3.26 -16.78 -13.27
N ARG A 87 -3.14 -18.11 -13.15
CA ARG A 87 -2.62 -18.99 -14.20
C ARG A 87 -3.40 -18.86 -15.50
N ASP A 88 -4.73 -18.98 -15.42
CA ASP A 88 -5.62 -19.01 -16.59
C ASP A 88 -5.64 -17.67 -17.35
N HIS A 89 -5.24 -16.59 -16.66
CA HIS A 89 -5.09 -15.25 -17.24
C HIS A 89 -3.63 -14.84 -17.52
N GLY A 90 -2.67 -15.78 -17.37
CA GLY A 90 -1.27 -15.54 -17.73
C GLY A 90 -0.47 -14.69 -16.76
N VAL A 91 -0.90 -14.54 -15.50
CA VAL A 91 -0.11 -13.90 -14.45
C VAL A 91 0.95 -14.88 -13.97
N GLN A 92 2.22 -14.58 -14.22
CA GLN A 92 3.34 -15.49 -14.00
C GLN A 92 4.04 -15.27 -12.65
N MET A 93 4.20 -14.04 -12.21
CA MET A 93 5.02 -13.72 -11.04
C MET A 93 4.19 -13.73 -9.75
N MET A 94 4.65 -14.49 -8.74
CA MET A 94 3.96 -14.66 -7.46
C MET A 94 4.93 -14.66 -6.29
N VAL A 95 4.44 -14.22 -5.12
CA VAL A 95 5.18 -14.25 -3.85
C VAL A 95 4.73 -15.46 -3.01
N PHE A 96 5.66 -16.06 -2.26
CA PHE A 96 5.40 -17.10 -1.25
C PHE A 96 6.33 -16.92 -0.05
N ASP A 97 6.00 -17.56 1.11
CA ASP A 97 6.84 -17.51 2.31
C ASP A 97 6.82 -18.79 3.15
N CYS A 98 6.14 -19.85 2.68
CA CYS A 98 6.06 -21.10 3.43
C CYS A 98 5.93 -22.35 2.53
N VAL A 99 6.19 -23.51 3.11
CA VAL A 99 6.16 -24.82 2.40
C VAL A 99 4.78 -25.15 1.88
N SER A 100 3.74 -24.90 2.66
CA SER A 100 2.35 -25.20 2.24
C SER A 100 1.94 -24.42 0.99
N GLU A 101 2.45 -23.19 0.83
CA GLU A 101 2.20 -22.41 -0.35
C GLU A 101 2.92 -22.98 -1.58
N LEU A 102 4.15 -23.48 -1.45
CA LEU A 102 4.87 -24.16 -2.53
C LEU A 102 4.11 -25.37 -3.05
N TYR A 103 3.57 -26.22 -2.17
CA TYR A 103 2.75 -27.37 -2.58
C TYR A 103 1.47 -26.93 -3.30
N LYS A 104 0.81 -25.89 -2.80
CA LYS A 104 -0.38 -25.32 -3.42
C LYS A 104 -0.09 -24.77 -4.81
N ILE A 105 0.98 -23.99 -4.95
CA ILE A 105 1.42 -23.45 -6.25
C ILE A 105 1.77 -24.61 -7.21
N LYS A 106 2.47 -25.65 -6.72
CA LYS A 106 2.78 -26.81 -7.55
C LYS A 106 1.53 -27.48 -8.15
N GLN A 107 0.46 -27.55 -7.36
CA GLN A 107 -0.80 -28.16 -7.82
C GLN A 107 -1.60 -27.25 -8.77
N THR A 108 -1.52 -25.95 -8.58
CA THR A 108 -2.40 -24.99 -9.27
C THR A 108 -1.73 -24.23 -10.40
N HIS A 109 -0.46 -23.81 -10.24
CA HIS A 109 0.30 -23.04 -11.23
C HIS A 109 1.80 -23.41 -11.22
N PRO A 110 2.17 -24.63 -11.66
CA PRO A 110 3.53 -25.17 -11.54
C PRO A 110 4.61 -24.40 -12.34
N ASN A 111 4.21 -23.56 -13.28
CA ASN A 111 5.10 -22.79 -14.14
C ASN A 111 5.26 -21.31 -13.69
N ALA A 112 4.76 -20.95 -12.50
CA ALA A 112 4.89 -19.59 -11.98
C ALA A 112 6.35 -19.24 -11.66
N ASP A 113 6.69 -17.97 -11.84
CA ASP A 113 7.94 -17.36 -11.38
C ASP A 113 7.76 -16.88 -9.93
N LEU A 114 8.58 -17.39 -9.02
CA LEU A 114 8.35 -17.23 -7.58
C LEU A 114 9.36 -16.29 -6.94
N LEU A 115 8.86 -15.40 -6.08
CA LEU A 115 9.66 -14.59 -5.16
C LEU A 115 9.45 -15.12 -3.74
N LEU A 116 10.52 -15.50 -3.04
CA LEU A 116 10.46 -15.85 -1.62
C LEU A 116 10.48 -14.59 -0.78
N ARG A 117 9.39 -14.34 -0.04
CA ARG A 117 9.33 -13.22 0.89
C ARG A 117 10.09 -13.53 2.17
N LEU A 118 11.07 -12.69 2.48
CA LEU A 118 11.87 -12.78 3.69
C LEU A 118 11.22 -12.01 4.84
N TRP A 119 11.35 -12.56 6.03
CA TRP A 119 11.07 -11.83 7.25
C TRP A 119 12.16 -10.76 7.44
N VAL A 120 11.75 -9.52 7.69
CA VAL A 120 12.64 -8.41 7.98
C VAL A 120 12.10 -7.60 9.15
N LYS A 121 12.98 -6.89 9.83
CA LYS A 121 12.59 -5.93 10.85
C LYS A 121 11.68 -4.85 10.21
N ASN A 122 10.62 -4.50 10.90
CA ASN A 122 9.66 -3.49 10.45
C ASN A 122 9.77 -2.23 11.29
N THR A 123 9.30 -1.13 10.73
CA THR A 123 8.97 0.10 11.46
C THR A 123 8.16 -0.21 12.72
N PRO A 124 8.47 0.42 13.88
CA PRO A 124 7.69 0.27 15.09
C PRO A 124 6.19 0.52 14.84
N GLY A 125 5.33 -0.37 15.35
CA GLY A 125 3.87 -0.33 15.12
C GLY A 125 3.37 -1.09 13.89
N SER A 126 4.22 -1.40 12.91
CA SER A 126 3.83 -2.27 11.80
C SER A 126 3.73 -3.73 12.24
N LEU A 127 2.61 -4.38 11.91
CA LEU A 127 2.36 -5.79 12.23
C LEU A 127 2.66 -6.74 11.06
N LEU A 128 3.16 -6.26 9.94
CA LEU A 128 3.32 -7.05 8.71
C LEU A 128 4.24 -8.27 8.91
N SER A 129 5.37 -8.12 9.58
CA SER A 129 6.30 -9.24 9.87
C SER A 129 5.82 -10.19 10.97
N ARG A 130 4.68 -9.93 11.62
CA ARG A 130 4.01 -10.93 12.47
C ARG A 130 3.24 -11.96 11.64
N LYS A 131 2.82 -11.57 10.44
CA LYS A 131 1.95 -12.39 9.60
C LYS A 131 2.68 -13.03 8.42
N PHE A 132 3.69 -12.37 7.88
CA PHE A 132 4.34 -12.75 6.64
C PHE A 132 5.86 -12.69 6.71
N GLY A 133 6.49 -13.50 5.86
CA GLY A 133 7.91 -13.57 5.63
C GLY A 133 8.57 -14.79 6.28
N ALA A 134 9.40 -15.48 5.53
CA ALA A 134 10.20 -16.61 5.99
C ALA A 134 11.41 -16.11 6.80
N GLU A 135 11.66 -16.70 7.94
CA GLU A 135 12.89 -16.42 8.70
C GLU A 135 14.11 -16.99 7.96
N MET A 136 15.27 -16.36 8.14
CA MET A 136 16.49 -16.74 7.42
C MET A 136 16.91 -18.20 7.65
N GLN A 137 16.61 -18.74 8.82
CA GLN A 137 16.85 -20.16 9.15
C GLN A 137 16.02 -21.13 8.30
N ASP A 138 14.86 -20.71 7.81
CA ASP A 138 13.94 -21.53 7.00
C ASP A 138 14.24 -21.44 5.50
N VAL A 139 14.99 -20.43 5.05
CA VAL A 139 15.31 -20.19 3.63
C VAL A 139 15.93 -21.42 2.96
N PRO A 140 16.95 -22.12 3.52
CA PRO A 140 17.53 -23.31 2.88
C PRO A 140 16.51 -24.40 2.64
N MET A 141 15.62 -24.65 3.61
CA MET A 141 14.58 -25.68 3.52
C MET A 141 13.53 -25.33 2.47
N LEU A 142 13.10 -24.05 2.40
CA LEU A 142 12.14 -23.57 1.40
C LEU A 142 12.70 -23.66 -0.01
N LEU A 143 13.95 -23.26 -0.23
CA LEU A 143 14.61 -23.37 -1.53
C LEU A 143 14.80 -24.82 -1.96
N LYS A 144 15.24 -25.70 -1.05
CA LYS A 144 15.34 -27.15 -1.31
C LYS A 144 13.98 -27.75 -1.69
N THR A 145 12.93 -27.34 -1.00
CA THR A 145 11.55 -27.79 -1.31
C THR A 145 11.12 -27.33 -2.69
N ALA A 146 11.38 -26.08 -3.05
CA ALA A 146 11.05 -25.55 -4.38
C ALA A 146 11.79 -26.33 -5.49
N VAL A 147 13.08 -26.63 -5.32
CA VAL A 147 13.85 -27.49 -6.24
C VAL A 147 13.22 -28.88 -6.34
N THR A 148 12.92 -29.53 -5.23
CA THR A 148 12.29 -30.85 -5.20
C THR A 148 10.95 -30.90 -5.94
N LEU A 149 10.18 -29.81 -5.85
CA LEU A 149 8.89 -29.65 -6.54
C LEU A 149 9.05 -29.18 -7.99
N ASN A 150 10.27 -28.93 -8.45
CA ASN A 150 10.54 -28.34 -9.77
C ASN A 150 9.73 -27.07 -9.99
N LEU A 151 9.87 -26.10 -9.05
CA LEU A 151 9.30 -24.74 -9.10
C LEU A 151 10.39 -23.72 -9.37
N ASN A 152 10.08 -22.68 -10.11
CA ASN A 152 11.03 -21.67 -10.54
C ASN A 152 11.09 -20.51 -9.54
N VAL A 153 12.08 -20.51 -8.64
CA VAL A 153 12.35 -19.37 -7.74
C VAL A 153 13.31 -18.41 -8.45
N ILE A 154 12.82 -17.21 -8.76
CA ILE A 154 13.58 -16.19 -9.51
C ILE A 154 14.09 -15.06 -8.62
N GLY A 155 13.62 -14.94 -7.39
CA GLY A 155 13.96 -13.78 -6.56
C GLY A 155 13.55 -13.87 -5.11
N PHE A 156 13.91 -12.80 -4.41
CA PHE A 156 13.48 -12.54 -3.04
C PHE A 156 12.68 -11.26 -2.96
N SER A 157 11.75 -11.20 -2.00
CA SER A 157 11.03 -9.98 -1.65
C SER A 157 11.08 -9.71 -0.15
N PHE A 158 10.86 -8.46 0.25
CA PHE A 158 10.66 -8.08 1.64
C PHE A 158 9.74 -6.86 1.73
N HIS A 159 9.28 -6.53 2.94
CA HIS A 159 8.51 -5.31 3.18
C HIS A 159 8.82 -4.76 4.58
N VAL A 160 9.32 -3.52 4.66
CA VAL A 160 9.80 -2.87 5.89
C VAL A 160 8.69 -2.21 6.74
N GLY A 161 7.42 -2.35 6.34
CA GLY A 161 6.28 -1.67 6.97
C GLY A 161 5.81 -0.45 6.17
N SER A 162 4.62 0.06 6.48
CA SER A 162 4.06 1.26 5.82
C SER A 162 3.29 2.12 6.82
N PRO A 163 3.67 3.41 6.99
CA PRO A 163 4.84 4.06 6.38
C PRO A 163 6.16 3.59 7.01
N CYS A 164 7.27 3.63 6.26
CA CYS A 164 8.60 3.37 6.79
C CYS A 164 9.20 4.66 7.35
N GLU A 165 9.36 4.72 8.67
CA GLU A 165 9.93 5.88 9.35
C GLU A 165 11.45 5.84 9.44
N ASP A 166 12.04 4.62 9.45
CA ASP A 166 13.48 4.40 9.53
C ASP A 166 14.05 3.98 8.17
N PRO A 167 14.71 4.88 7.43
CA PRO A 167 15.26 4.57 6.11
C PRO A 167 16.30 3.45 6.10
N GLU A 168 17.03 3.22 7.21
CA GLU A 168 18.10 2.21 7.27
C GLU A 168 17.57 0.79 7.12
N LEU A 169 16.28 0.55 7.45
CA LEU A 169 15.63 -0.75 7.31
C LEU A 169 15.71 -1.30 5.87
N TYR A 170 15.70 -0.45 4.85
CA TYR A 170 15.87 -0.90 3.46
C TYR A 170 17.23 -1.52 3.22
N CYS A 171 18.31 -0.86 3.68
CA CYS A 171 19.67 -1.39 3.51
C CYS A 171 19.87 -2.67 4.33
N GLU A 172 19.37 -2.73 5.57
CA GLU A 172 19.40 -3.93 6.42
C GLU A 172 18.66 -5.10 5.76
N ALA A 173 17.46 -4.88 5.23
CA ALA A 173 16.68 -5.91 4.54
C ALA A 173 17.38 -6.41 3.26
N MET A 174 18.02 -5.51 2.51
CA MET A 174 18.79 -5.90 1.33
C MET A 174 20.05 -6.71 1.69
N GLN A 175 20.66 -6.51 2.85
CA GLN A 175 21.73 -7.37 3.36
C GLN A 175 21.22 -8.81 3.58
N LEU A 176 20.02 -8.97 4.16
CA LEU A 176 19.40 -10.29 4.30
C LEU A 176 19.11 -10.94 2.94
N CYS A 177 18.63 -10.16 1.97
CA CYS A 177 18.44 -10.65 0.61
C CYS A 177 19.77 -11.11 -0.02
N LYS A 178 20.88 -10.41 0.24
CA LYS A 178 22.21 -10.81 -0.25
C LYS A 178 22.62 -12.16 0.33
N ILE A 179 22.45 -12.35 1.63
CA ILE A 179 22.72 -13.65 2.29
C ILE A 179 21.83 -14.75 1.70
N ALA A 180 20.53 -14.46 1.49
CA ALA A 180 19.61 -15.41 0.86
C ALA A 180 20.00 -15.76 -0.57
N CYS A 181 20.54 -14.82 -1.35
CA CYS A 181 21.10 -15.09 -2.68
C CYS A 181 22.29 -16.05 -2.62
N ASP A 182 23.18 -15.88 -1.63
CA ASP A 182 24.33 -16.77 -1.46
C ASP A 182 23.88 -18.19 -1.06
N ILE A 183 22.84 -18.32 -0.24
CA ILE A 183 22.20 -19.61 0.06
C ILE A 183 21.57 -20.21 -1.21
N ALA A 184 20.85 -19.41 -2.02
CA ALA A 184 20.22 -19.90 -3.25
C ALA A 184 21.23 -20.51 -4.24
N MET A 185 22.42 -19.91 -4.35
CA MET A 185 23.51 -20.46 -5.16
C MET A 185 23.95 -21.87 -4.71
N THR A 186 23.89 -22.19 -3.42
CA THR A 186 24.22 -23.53 -2.92
C THR A 186 23.19 -24.60 -3.32
N HIS A 187 22.04 -24.17 -3.82
CA HIS A 187 20.96 -25.02 -4.34
C HIS A 187 20.82 -24.93 -5.88
N ASP A 188 21.82 -24.37 -6.58
CA ASP A 188 21.79 -24.13 -8.03
C ASP A 188 20.62 -23.26 -8.51
N ILE A 189 20.09 -22.38 -7.63
CA ILE A 189 19.03 -21.43 -7.95
C ILE A 189 19.64 -20.09 -8.35
N HIS A 190 19.36 -19.67 -9.58
CA HIS A 190 19.85 -18.40 -10.10
C HIS A 190 18.85 -17.27 -9.84
N ILE A 191 19.10 -16.45 -8.84
CA ILE A 191 18.28 -15.29 -8.49
C ILE A 191 18.53 -14.16 -9.48
N THR A 192 17.45 -13.62 -10.07
CA THR A 192 17.50 -12.52 -11.03
C THR A 192 16.82 -11.25 -10.50
N THR A 193 15.89 -11.38 -9.57
CA THR A 193 15.00 -10.28 -9.14
C THR A 193 15.05 -10.08 -7.63
N ILE A 194 15.15 -8.82 -7.21
CA ILE A 194 14.99 -8.38 -5.81
C ILE A 194 13.81 -7.39 -5.76
N ASP A 195 12.81 -7.75 -4.98
CA ASP A 195 11.66 -6.90 -4.69
C ASP A 195 11.87 -6.26 -3.31
N ILE A 196 12.02 -4.93 -3.32
CA ILE A 196 12.30 -4.15 -2.12
C ILE A 196 11.03 -3.75 -1.36
N GLY A 197 9.85 -4.27 -1.79
CA GLY A 197 8.56 -3.99 -1.16
C GLY A 197 8.12 -2.54 -1.28
N GLY A 198 7.23 -2.15 -0.37
CA GLY A 198 6.71 -0.79 -0.26
C GLY A 198 7.22 -0.07 0.99
N GLY A 199 6.38 0.84 1.53
CA GLY A 199 6.67 1.60 2.76
C GLY A 199 7.08 3.04 2.52
N PHE A 200 7.35 3.44 1.30
CA PHE A 200 7.77 4.80 0.95
C PHE A 200 6.66 5.82 1.21
N GLN A 201 7.07 6.98 1.71
CA GLN A 201 6.26 8.18 1.92
C GLN A 201 7.02 9.44 1.47
N ALA A 202 6.29 10.49 1.09
CA ALA A 202 6.91 11.69 0.53
C ALA A 202 7.85 12.41 1.51
N SER A 203 7.55 12.37 2.81
CA SER A 203 8.28 13.13 3.86
C SER A 203 9.74 12.71 4.04
N ASN A 204 10.11 11.46 3.74
CA ASN A 204 11.47 10.93 3.90
C ASN A 204 11.96 10.13 2.68
N PHE A 205 11.31 10.29 1.53
CA PHE A 205 11.59 9.49 0.33
C PHE A 205 13.06 9.54 -0.07
N GLU A 206 13.68 10.71 -0.08
CA GLU A 206 15.09 10.86 -0.49
C GLU A 206 16.04 10.05 0.41
N ALA A 207 15.80 10.06 1.73
CA ALA A 207 16.60 9.28 2.67
C ALA A 207 16.41 7.77 2.45
N CYS A 208 15.17 7.31 2.23
CA CYS A 208 14.89 5.91 1.88
C CYS A 208 15.57 5.52 0.56
N ALA A 209 15.48 6.36 -0.48
CA ALA A 209 16.10 6.11 -1.76
C ALA A 209 17.64 6.01 -1.68
N GLN A 210 18.27 6.81 -0.83
CA GLN A 210 19.72 6.71 -0.58
C GLN A 210 20.10 5.35 0.02
N GLN A 211 19.32 4.85 0.99
CA GLN A 211 19.57 3.54 1.60
C GLN A 211 19.31 2.39 0.61
N VAL A 212 18.27 2.49 -0.22
CA VAL A 212 18.02 1.55 -1.31
C VAL A 212 19.21 1.52 -2.27
N ARG A 213 19.70 2.66 -2.73
CA ARG A 213 20.87 2.74 -3.62
C ARG A 213 22.13 2.14 -2.99
N ARG A 214 22.33 2.38 -1.69
CA ARG A 214 23.43 1.73 -0.93
C ARG A 214 23.28 0.22 -0.92
N GLY A 215 22.07 -0.27 -0.67
CA GLY A 215 21.75 -1.70 -0.71
C GLY A 215 21.97 -2.33 -2.09
N MET A 216 21.55 -1.63 -3.16
CA MET A 216 21.71 -2.11 -4.54
C MET A 216 23.17 -2.38 -4.93
N GLN A 217 24.13 -1.65 -4.35
CA GLN A 217 25.56 -1.85 -4.61
C GLN A 217 26.08 -3.24 -4.20
N MET A 218 25.35 -3.96 -3.35
CA MET A 218 25.70 -5.33 -2.94
C MET A 218 25.40 -6.40 -4.00
N PHE A 219 24.70 -6.01 -5.08
CA PHE A 219 24.19 -6.94 -6.08
C PHE A 219 24.72 -6.58 -7.45
N GLU A 220 25.13 -7.61 -8.20
CA GLU A 220 25.50 -7.50 -9.61
C GLU A 220 24.39 -8.06 -10.49
N ASN A 221 24.04 -7.34 -11.56
CA ASN A 221 23.14 -7.80 -12.62
C ASN A 221 21.76 -8.30 -12.09
N LYS A 222 21.19 -7.61 -11.11
CA LYS A 222 19.84 -7.91 -10.60
C LYS A 222 18.83 -6.88 -11.10
N ARG A 223 17.64 -7.35 -11.40
CA ARG A 223 16.47 -6.51 -11.58
C ARG A 223 15.92 -6.12 -10.20
N PHE A 224 15.66 -4.84 -10.00
CA PHE A 224 15.01 -4.34 -8.80
C PHE A 224 13.58 -3.91 -9.11
N ILE A 225 12.65 -4.35 -8.27
CA ILE A 225 11.25 -3.93 -8.30
C ILE A 225 10.83 -3.45 -6.92
N SER A 226 9.72 -2.69 -6.86
CA SER A 226 9.20 -2.15 -5.60
C SER A 226 7.67 -2.06 -5.64
N GLU A 227 7.00 -2.47 -4.54
CA GLU A 227 5.55 -2.48 -4.36
C GLU A 227 5.06 -1.13 -3.83
N VAL A 228 5.07 -0.10 -4.65
CA VAL A 228 4.80 1.29 -4.23
C VAL A 228 3.31 1.58 -4.20
N GLY A 229 2.78 1.99 -3.05
CA GLY A 229 1.38 2.41 -2.89
C GLY A 229 1.29 3.87 -2.46
N ARG A 230 1.34 4.10 -1.14
CA ARG A 230 1.18 5.41 -0.48
C ARG A 230 1.91 6.54 -1.18
N TYR A 231 3.20 6.40 -1.43
CA TYR A 231 4.05 7.43 -2.01
C TYR A 231 3.48 8.02 -3.29
N LEU A 232 2.88 7.20 -4.18
CA LEU A 232 2.36 7.68 -5.46
C LEU A 232 1.04 8.42 -5.36
N VAL A 233 0.13 8.00 -4.47
CA VAL A 233 -1.27 8.46 -4.52
C VAL A 233 -1.70 9.31 -3.34
N GLU A 234 -0.97 9.30 -2.23
CA GLU A 234 -1.38 10.00 -1.01
C GLU A 234 -1.65 11.47 -1.27
N SER A 235 -0.70 12.18 -1.91
CA SER A 235 -0.79 13.61 -2.18
C SER A 235 -1.84 13.99 -3.23
N SER A 236 -2.31 13.03 -4.03
CA SER A 236 -3.19 13.30 -5.18
C SER A 236 -4.65 13.53 -4.82
N HIS A 237 -5.06 13.27 -3.59
CA HIS A 237 -6.46 13.35 -3.17
C HIS A 237 -6.66 14.38 -2.05
N ARG A 238 -7.80 15.07 -2.11
CA ARG A 238 -8.31 15.93 -1.03
C ARG A 238 -9.77 15.59 -0.77
N LEU A 239 -10.07 15.16 0.47
CA LEU A 239 -11.43 14.91 0.94
C LEU A 239 -12.09 16.24 1.35
N TYR A 240 -13.38 16.39 1.02
CA TYR A 240 -14.25 17.45 1.51
C TYR A 240 -15.47 16.86 2.21
N VAL A 241 -15.72 17.34 3.43
CA VAL A 241 -16.87 16.96 4.25
C VAL A 241 -17.63 18.19 4.72
N HIS A 242 -18.90 18.02 5.04
CA HIS A 242 -19.77 19.12 5.47
C HIS A 242 -20.22 18.93 6.90
N ILE A 243 -20.30 20.04 7.64
CA ILE A 243 -20.96 20.07 8.96
C ILE A 243 -22.46 19.86 8.74
N ILE A 244 -23.00 18.78 9.31
CA ILE A 244 -24.43 18.43 9.26
C ILE A 244 -25.15 18.68 10.59
N GLY A 245 -24.39 18.86 11.67
CA GLY A 245 -24.93 19.14 13.00
C GLY A 245 -23.95 19.89 13.87
N LYS A 246 -24.49 20.66 14.83
CA LYS A 246 -23.72 21.44 15.80
C LYS A 246 -24.35 21.39 17.16
N LYS A 247 -23.55 21.18 18.20
CA LYS A 247 -23.93 21.38 19.62
C LYS A 247 -22.85 22.21 20.32
N ILE A 248 -23.25 22.90 21.38
CA ILE A 248 -22.34 23.63 22.26
C ILE A 248 -22.52 23.05 23.66
N GLN A 249 -21.44 22.60 24.28
CA GLN A 249 -21.43 22.05 25.60
C GLN A 249 -20.35 22.77 26.45
N GLY A 250 -20.78 23.71 27.25
CA GLY A 250 -19.88 24.66 27.92
C GLY A 250 -19.06 25.46 26.91
N THR A 251 -17.75 25.34 26.95
CA THR A 251 -16.84 25.98 25.98
C THR A 251 -16.54 25.12 24.76
N THR A 252 -16.94 23.83 24.77
CA THR A 252 -16.63 22.87 23.70
C THR A 252 -17.65 22.98 22.58
N ARG A 253 -17.16 22.96 21.35
CA ARG A 253 -17.94 22.81 20.12
C ARG A 253 -17.99 21.33 19.73
N ILE A 254 -19.18 20.82 19.46
CA ILE A 254 -19.39 19.46 18.96
C ILE A 254 -19.99 19.58 17.57
N TYR A 255 -19.26 19.05 16.57
CA TYR A 255 -19.73 19.01 15.20
C TYR A 255 -19.99 17.57 14.77
N TYR A 256 -20.96 17.41 13.88
CA TYR A 256 -21.27 16.18 13.19
C TYR A 256 -21.01 16.42 11.71
N ILE A 257 -20.28 15.54 11.06
CA ILE A 257 -19.97 15.65 9.62
C ILE A 257 -20.60 14.51 8.85
N ASN A 258 -20.69 14.65 7.54
CA ASN A 258 -21.36 13.70 6.64
C ASN A 258 -20.49 12.51 6.20
N ASP A 259 -19.33 12.31 6.82
CA ASP A 259 -18.48 11.12 6.70
C ASP A 259 -17.90 10.78 8.09
N GLY A 260 -17.39 9.55 8.28
CA GLY A 260 -16.92 9.11 9.59
C GLY A 260 -16.07 7.85 9.50
N VAL A 261 -15.82 7.23 10.69
CA VAL A 261 -14.97 6.02 10.76
C VAL A 261 -15.58 4.79 10.10
N TYR A 262 -16.88 4.81 9.85
CA TYR A 262 -17.60 3.80 9.05
C TYR A 262 -17.59 4.11 7.55
N GLY A 263 -17.10 5.26 7.16
CA GLY A 263 -16.84 5.69 5.79
C GLY A 263 -15.34 5.77 5.52
N THR A 264 -14.89 6.89 4.95
CA THR A 264 -13.49 7.02 4.52
C THR A 264 -12.51 7.24 5.67
N PHE A 265 -12.97 7.72 6.82
CA PHE A 265 -12.17 7.83 8.05
C PHE A 265 -11.89 6.46 8.70
N ASN A 266 -12.31 5.33 8.11
CA ASN A 266 -11.89 3.99 8.53
C ASN A 266 -10.36 3.82 8.49
N CYS A 267 -9.66 4.64 7.73
CA CYS A 267 -8.19 4.70 7.72
C CYS A 267 -7.59 4.96 9.11
N LYS A 268 -8.31 5.63 10.01
CA LYS A 268 -7.88 5.81 11.42
C LYS A 268 -7.80 4.46 12.14
N VAL A 269 -8.68 3.52 11.81
CA VAL A 269 -8.77 2.19 12.45
C VAL A 269 -7.83 1.19 11.76
N PHE A 270 -7.84 1.15 10.43
CA PHE A 270 -7.19 0.07 9.67
C PHE A 270 -5.79 0.45 9.15
N ASP A 271 -5.48 1.75 9.03
CA ASP A 271 -4.17 2.24 8.57
C ASP A 271 -3.46 3.10 9.63
N HIS A 272 -4.07 3.26 10.82
CA HIS A 272 -3.57 4.13 11.89
C HIS A 272 -3.30 5.57 11.42
N ALA A 273 -3.99 6.00 10.37
CA ALA A 273 -3.84 7.34 9.82
C ALA A 273 -4.34 8.42 10.80
N THR A 274 -3.72 9.57 10.75
CA THR A 274 -4.09 10.75 11.53
C THR A 274 -4.47 11.91 10.60
N PRO A 275 -5.60 11.81 9.86
CA PRO A 275 -6.01 12.82 8.91
C PRO A 275 -6.30 14.14 9.63
N LEU A 276 -5.67 15.23 9.19
CA LEU A 276 -5.84 16.55 9.78
C LEU A 276 -6.98 17.29 9.08
N LEU A 277 -8.11 17.45 9.77
CA LEU A 277 -9.23 18.27 9.31
C LEU A 277 -8.86 19.74 9.34
N LYS A 278 -9.10 20.43 8.23
CA LYS A 278 -8.81 21.85 8.00
C LYS A 278 -10.08 22.62 7.55
N THR A 279 -10.05 23.93 7.70
CA THR A 279 -11.09 24.85 7.19
C THR A 279 -10.45 26.18 6.83
N ASP A 280 -11.04 26.87 5.84
CA ASP A 280 -10.64 28.23 5.46
C ASP A 280 -11.37 29.30 6.30
N LYS A 281 -12.27 28.87 7.19
CA LYS A 281 -12.99 29.80 8.09
C LYS A 281 -12.03 30.42 9.10
N GLN A 282 -12.25 31.71 9.33
CA GLN A 282 -11.53 32.50 10.33
C GLN A 282 -12.43 32.76 11.54
N GLY A 283 -11.85 33.01 12.70
CA GLY A 283 -12.58 33.34 13.92
C GLY A 283 -11.87 32.88 15.18
N ASP A 284 -12.57 32.98 16.32
CA ASP A 284 -12.08 32.49 17.60
C ASP A 284 -12.02 30.95 17.61
N TRP A 285 -10.94 30.39 18.15
CA TRP A 285 -10.70 28.95 18.20
C TRP A 285 -11.20 28.35 19.50
N TRP A 286 -12.00 27.30 19.38
CA TRP A 286 -12.63 26.60 20.48
C TRP A 286 -12.21 25.14 20.59
N PRO A 287 -12.14 24.56 21.79
CA PRO A 287 -12.05 23.11 21.93
C PRO A 287 -13.19 22.45 21.17
N THR A 288 -12.85 21.48 20.34
CA THR A 288 -13.80 20.91 19.38
C THR A 288 -13.68 19.38 19.35
N THR A 289 -14.83 18.70 19.31
CA THR A 289 -14.95 17.26 19.00
C THR A 289 -15.77 17.11 17.73
N ILE A 290 -15.35 16.23 16.84
CA ILE A 290 -16.00 15.96 15.57
C ILE A 290 -16.40 14.51 15.49
N TYR A 291 -17.69 14.27 15.29
CA TYR A 291 -18.30 12.96 15.09
C TYR A 291 -18.69 12.74 13.63
N GLY A 292 -18.71 11.47 13.20
CA GLY A 292 -19.32 11.07 11.94
C GLY A 292 -20.83 11.07 11.98
N PRO A 293 -21.50 10.63 10.89
CA PRO A 293 -22.94 10.73 10.73
C PRO A 293 -23.73 9.58 11.37
N THR A 294 -23.06 8.51 11.83
CA THR A 294 -23.75 7.33 12.33
C THR A 294 -24.27 7.53 13.77
N CYS A 295 -25.17 6.66 14.20
CA CYS A 295 -25.68 6.67 15.57
C CYS A 295 -24.74 5.97 16.58
N ASP A 296 -23.62 5.39 16.10
CA ASP A 296 -22.63 4.75 16.97
C ASP A 296 -21.77 5.80 17.67
N SER A 297 -21.63 5.67 19.00
CA SER A 297 -20.77 6.55 19.81
C SER A 297 -19.28 6.40 19.50
N LEU A 298 -18.87 5.32 18.83
CA LEU A 298 -17.50 5.10 18.36
C LEU A 298 -17.16 5.85 17.08
N ASP A 299 -18.15 6.49 16.42
CA ASP A 299 -17.95 7.27 15.20
C ASP A 299 -17.32 8.63 15.49
N ILE A 300 -16.13 8.60 16.08
CA ILE A 300 -15.36 9.78 16.49
C ILE A 300 -14.26 10.03 15.45
N VAL A 301 -14.35 11.16 14.77
CA VAL A 301 -13.36 11.57 13.77
C VAL A 301 -12.20 12.31 14.43
N GLU A 302 -12.49 13.30 15.30
CA GLU A 302 -11.46 14.02 16.06
C GLU A 302 -11.98 14.38 17.45
N GLU A 303 -11.10 14.35 18.44
CA GLU A 303 -11.40 14.75 19.82
C GLU A 303 -10.44 15.86 20.29
N MET A 304 -11.03 16.84 21.01
CA MET A 304 -10.28 17.90 21.69
C MET A 304 -9.30 18.68 20.83
N ILE A 305 -9.55 18.74 19.54
CA ILE A 305 -8.81 19.64 18.63
C ILE A 305 -9.28 21.08 18.81
N LYS A 306 -8.58 22.04 18.21
CA LYS A 306 -9.02 23.43 18.16
C LYS A 306 -9.51 23.76 16.76
N MET A 307 -10.70 24.36 16.66
CA MET A 307 -11.28 24.85 15.40
C MET A 307 -12.00 26.17 15.62
N PRO A 308 -12.17 26.99 14.56
CA PRO A 308 -13.02 28.16 14.62
C PRO A 308 -14.50 27.78 14.83
N ASP A 309 -15.34 28.74 15.22
CA ASP A 309 -16.77 28.49 15.38
C ASP A 309 -17.44 28.31 14.03
N LEU A 310 -17.79 27.04 13.70
CA LEU A 310 -18.38 26.63 12.42
C LEU A 310 -19.91 26.54 12.51
N GLN A 311 -20.57 26.59 11.35
CA GLN A 311 -22.02 26.47 11.21
C GLN A 311 -22.38 25.25 10.36
N ILE A 312 -23.62 24.79 10.47
CA ILE A 312 -24.17 23.75 9.59
C ILE A 312 -24.03 24.21 8.14
N GLY A 313 -23.51 23.35 7.27
CA GLY A 313 -23.18 23.63 5.87
C GLY A 313 -21.74 24.10 5.62
N ASP A 314 -20.98 24.47 6.67
CA ASP A 314 -19.56 24.77 6.50
C ASP A 314 -18.78 23.52 6.06
N VAL A 315 -17.69 23.78 5.34
CA VAL A 315 -16.84 22.74 4.74
C VAL A 315 -15.57 22.57 5.53
N LEU A 316 -15.23 21.31 5.80
CA LEU A 316 -13.92 20.88 6.24
C LEU A 316 -13.24 20.08 5.13
N TYR A 317 -11.91 20.09 5.10
CA TYR A 317 -11.15 19.30 4.14
C TYR A 317 -9.95 18.62 4.77
N VAL A 318 -9.51 17.53 4.14
CA VAL A 318 -8.30 16.79 4.50
C VAL A 318 -7.44 16.67 3.25
N ASP A 319 -6.20 17.13 3.32
CA ASP A 319 -5.19 16.94 2.28
C ASP A 319 -4.54 15.55 2.38
N ASN A 320 -3.87 15.12 1.31
CA ASN A 320 -3.11 13.88 1.26
C ASN A 320 -3.97 12.65 1.62
N TYR A 321 -5.13 12.56 1.00
CA TYR A 321 -6.15 11.56 1.35
C TYR A 321 -6.27 10.43 0.33
N GLY A 322 -5.21 10.16 -0.46
CA GLY A 322 -5.25 9.19 -1.56
C GLY A 322 -4.88 7.76 -1.21
N ALA A 323 -4.28 7.53 -0.03
CA ALA A 323 -3.76 6.23 0.34
C ALA A 323 -4.58 5.56 1.45
N TYR A 324 -5.09 4.33 1.19
CA TYR A 324 -5.81 3.48 2.16
C TYR A 324 -7.08 4.10 2.76
N THR A 325 -7.70 5.02 2.07
CA THR A 325 -8.93 5.72 2.48
C THR A 325 -10.19 5.20 1.78
N MET A 326 -10.02 4.41 0.71
CA MET A 326 -11.11 3.89 -0.14
C MET A 326 -11.45 2.42 0.14
N ALA A 327 -10.95 1.83 1.23
CA ALA A 327 -10.94 0.38 1.41
C ALA A 327 -12.33 -0.24 1.62
N SER A 328 -13.27 0.46 2.23
CA SER A 328 -14.67 0.00 2.38
C SER A 328 -15.57 1.12 2.90
N CYS A 329 -16.78 1.20 2.37
CA CYS A 329 -17.86 2.00 2.93
C CYS A 329 -18.85 1.10 3.67
N PHE A 330 -19.48 1.62 4.73
CA PHE A 330 -20.45 0.91 5.54
C PHE A 330 -21.84 1.54 5.38
N ASN A 331 -22.88 0.69 5.23
CA ASN A 331 -24.30 1.10 5.23
C ASN A 331 -24.65 2.28 4.28
N GLY A 332 -24.11 2.29 3.07
CA GLY A 332 -24.46 3.27 2.05
C GLY A 332 -23.79 4.65 2.20
N TYR A 333 -22.80 4.78 3.09
CA TYR A 333 -21.95 5.97 3.14
C TYR A 333 -20.91 5.89 2.02
N GLU A 334 -21.35 6.16 0.79
CA GLU A 334 -20.49 6.13 -0.40
C GLU A 334 -19.89 7.50 -0.66
N MET A 335 -18.60 7.52 -1.03
CA MET A 335 -17.92 8.74 -1.42
C MET A 335 -18.02 8.98 -2.93
N LYS A 336 -18.40 10.22 -3.31
CA LYS A 336 -18.30 10.69 -4.69
C LYS A 336 -16.90 11.25 -4.95
N THR A 337 -16.30 10.81 -6.05
CA THR A 337 -14.99 11.29 -6.50
C THR A 337 -15.15 12.16 -7.73
N PHE A 338 -14.53 13.33 -7.72
CA PHE A 338 -14.44 14.23 -8.87
C PHE A 338 -12.97 14.34 -9.28
N LEU A 339 -12.74 14.36 -10.60
CA LEU A 339 -11.42 14.52 -11.20
C LEU A 339 -11.28 15.92 -11.78
N TYR A 340 -10.15 16.51 -11.63
CA TYR A 340 -9.73 17.74 -12.29
C TYR A 340 -8.74 17.45 -13.39
#